data_7cd8b6f49ddc9c8de9313a550047ce6f
#
_entry.id   7cd8b6f49ddc9c8de9313a550047ce6f
#
_cell.length_a   1.000
_cell.length_b   1.000
_cell.length_c   1.000
_cell.angle_alpha   90.00
_cell.angle_beta   90.00
_cell.angle_gamma   90.00
#
_symmetry.space_group_name_H-M   'P 1'
#
loop_
_entity.id
_entity.type
_entity.pdbx_description
1 polymer ?
#
loop_
_entity_poly.entity_id
_entity_poly.type
_entity_poly.pdbx_seq_one_letter_code
_entity_poly.pdbx_strand_id
1 'polypeptide(L)'
;MDNSSKAISVGEFVFLLMKCKNSSASKNLSLTELLRYGHFRLWLEDQDETHPENPLNRQTAARILHEFLRIECSLDDLQDISSATKLKDLYTCRVCTNHIAQVCARGLMHPQEIQTSEKEELIFNHLVLVPKNEVQEILKKVKEKIFSLEKQLS
;
A
#
# COMPACT_ATOMS: atom_id res chain seq x y z
N MET A 1 -7.00 26.39 -0.45
CA MET A 1 -6.44 25.26 -1.20
C MET A 1 -6.81 23.96 -0.55
N ASP A 2 -7.35 23.06 -1.35
CA ASP A 2 -7.67 21.73 -0.88
C ASP A 2 -6.40 20.89 -0.84
N ASN A 3 -5.96 20.49 0.37
CA ASN A 3 -4.78 19.66 0.56
C ASN A 3 -5.03 18.18 0.28
N SER A 4 -6.27 17.78 0.04
CA SER A 4 -6.62 16.38 -0.18
C SER A 4 -6.04 15.80 -1.46
N SER A 5 -5.69 16.67 -2.43
CA SER A 5 -5.09 16.23 -3.70
C SER A 5 -3.57 16.14 -3.68
N LYS A 6 -2.92 16.63 -2.61
CA LYS A 6 -1.46 16.54 -2.51
C LYS A 6 -1.03 15.12 -2.15
N ALA A 7 0.03 14.65 -2.81
CA ALA A 7 0.63 13.37 -2.46
C ALA A 7 1.39 13.49 -1.15
N ILE A 8 1.43 12.41 -0.39
CA ILE A 8 2.28 12.31 0.80
C ILE A 8 3.60 11.66 0.42
N SER A 9 4.56 11.72 1.33
CA SER A 9 5.84 11.06 1.12
C SER A 9 5.76 9.57 1.49
N VAL A 10 6.73 8.80 1.01
CA VAL A 10 6.89 7.40 1.40
C VAL A 10 6.99 7.28 2.93
N GLY A 11 7.80 8.14 3.56
CA GLY A 11 7.98 8.11 5.02
C GLY A 11 6.68 8.37 5.78
N GLU A 12 5.87 9.33 5.33
CA GLU A 12 4.57 9.57 5.94
C GLU A 12 3.66 8.36 5.85
N PHE A 13 3.66 7.69 4.71
CA PHE A 13 2.83 6.49 4.51
C PHE A 13 3.24 5.37 5.47
N VAL A 14 4.54 5.13 5.60
CA VAL A 14 5.08 4.13 6.53
C VAL A 14 4.66 4.46 7.97
N PHE A 15 4.81 5.71 8.37
CA PHE A 15 4.43 6.17 9.71
C PHE A 15 2.94 5.90 9.97
N LEU A 16 2.09 6.25 9.00
CA LEU A 16 0.65 6.06 9.14
C LEU A 16 0.25 4.57 9.19
N LEU A 17 0.92 3.73 8.41
CA LEU A 17 0.67 2.29 8.45
C LEU A 17 1.03 1.70 9.82
N MET A 18 2.17 2.09 10.37
CA MET A 18 2.57 1.59 11.69
C MET A 18 1.61 2.04 12.78
N LYS A 19 1.03 3.22 12.66
CA LYS A 19 -0.02 3.68 13.58
C LYS A 19 -1.26 2.80 13.54
N CYS A 20 -1.59 2.23 12.38
CA CYS A 20 -2.73 1.34 12.26
C CYS A 20 -2.61 0.10 13.14
N LYS A 21 -1.39 -0.37 13.34
CA LYS A 21 -1.14 -1.57 14.13
C LYS A 21 -1.27 -1.36 15.62
N ASN A 22 -1.15 -0.12 16.09
CA ASN A 22 -1.32 0.26 17.50
C ASN A 22 -0.48 -0.58 18.47
N SER A 23 0.74 -0.93 18.05
CA SER A 23 1.67 -1.71 18.86
C SER A 23 2.37 -0.79 19.87
N SER A 24 2.49 -1.24 21.12
CA SER A 24 3.24 -0.49 22.14
C SER A 24 4.71 -0.31 21.75
N ALA A 25 5.28 -1.27 21.02
CA ALA A 25 6.67 -1.20 20.57
C ALA A 25 6.92 -0.07 19.57
N SER A 26 5.91 0.30 18.76
CA SER A 26 6.06 1.32 17.72
C SER A 26 5.73 2.73 18.19
N LYS A 27 5.11 2.90 19.37
CA LYS A 27 4.60 4.19 19.81
C LYS A 27 5.67 5.24 20.06
N ASN A 28 6.87 4.82 20.44
CA ASN A 28 7.95 5.71 20.83
C ASN A 28 9.06 5.81 19.80
N LEU A 29 8.87 5.21 18.62
CA LEU A 29 9.90 5.23 17.57
C LEU A 29 9.80 6.50 16.74
N SER A 30 10.95 7.10 16.43
CA SER A 30 11.03 8.19 15.45
C SER A 30 10.79 7.63 14.05
N LEU A 31 10.56 8.52 13.08
CA LEU A 31 10.41 8.08 11.68
C LEU A 31 11.65 7.32 11.20
N THR A 32 12.84 7.82 11.52
CA THR A 32 14.09 7.14 11.15
C THR A 32 14.15 5.73 11.69
N GLU A 33 13.76 5.54 12.95
CA GLU A 33 13.74 4.24 13.59
C GLU A 33 12.68 3.32 12.98
N LEU A 34 11.50 3.85 12.65
CA LEU A 34 10.46 3.08 11.98
C LEU A 34 10.90 2.60 10.60
N LEU A 35 11.60 3.45 9.86
CA LEU A 35 12.10 3.08 8.53
C LEU A 35 13.16 1.98 8.62
N ARG A 36 14.06 2.09 9.59
CA ARG A 36 15.05 1.04 9.85
C ARG A 36 14.40 -0.27 10.25
N TYR A 37 13.40 -0.18 11.10
CA TYR A 37 12.64 -1.35 11.53
C TYR A 37 11.97 -2.05 10.34
N GLY A 38 11.27 -1.30 9.50
CA GLY A 38 10.60 -1.86 8.33
C GLY A 38 11.57 -2.49 7.34
N HIS A 39 12.74 -1.87 7.15
CA HIS A 39 13.77 -2.41 6.28
C HIS A 39 14.37 -3.69 6.89
N PHE A 40 14.65 -3.68 8.18
CA PHE A 40 15.14 -4.87 8.90
C PHE A 40 14.16 -6.04 8.79
N ARG A 41 12.86 -5.75 8.88
CA ARG A 41 11.81 -6.75 8.77
C ARG A 41 11.52 -7.16 7.32
N LEU A 42 12.14 -6.50 6.35
CA LEU A 42 12.06 -6.80 4.91
C LEU A 42 10.73 -6.40 4.25
N TRP A 43 9.95 -5.52 4.87
CA TRP A 43 8.78 -4.97 4.17
C TRP A 43 9.05 -3.57 3.59
N LEU A 44 10.24 -3.05 3.79
CA LEU A 44 10.73 -1.85 3.10
C LEU A 44 12.00 -2.18 2.33
N GLU A 45 12.27 -1.40 1.30
CA GLU A 45 13.48 -1.49 0.51
C GLU A 45 14.46 -0.40 0.94
N ASP A 46 15.71 -0.54 0.49
CA ASP A 46 16.78 0.40 0.81
C ASP A 46 16.40 1.85 0.49
N GLN A 47 15.82 2.09 -0.69
CA GLN A 47 15.43 3.45 -1.09
C GLN A 47 14.33 4.04 -0.22
N ASP A 48 13.47 3.22 0.37
CA ASP A 48 12.42 3.71 1.27
C ASP A 48 13.03 4.28 2.55
N GLU A 49 14.09 3.65 3.04
CA GLU A 49 14.80 4.11 4.23
C GLU A 49 15.69 5.32 3.92
N THR A 50 16.37 5.32 2.78
CA THR A 50 17.32 6.37 2.45
C THR A 50 16.70 7.61 1.85
N HIS A 51 15.54 7.47 1.20
CA HIS A 51 14.81 8.57 0.54
C HIS A 51 13.34 8.59 0.92
N PRO A 52 13.02 8.71 2.23
CA PRO A 52 11.62 8.72 2.68
C PRO A 52 10.85 9.96 2.23
N GLU A 53 11.55 10.99 1.77
CA GLU A 53 10.94 12.22 1.27
C GLU A 53 10.35 12.06 -0.14
N ASN A 54 10.64 10.96 -0.84
CA ASN A 54 10.11 10.74 -2.18
C ASN A 54 8.58 10.71 -2.14
N PRO A 55 7.91 11.32 -3.12
CA PRO A 55 6.46 11.27 -3.18
C PRO A 55 5.98 9.84 -3.43
N LEU A 56 4.87 9.48 -2.81
CA LEU A 56 4.32 8.13 -2.88
C LEU A 56 3.55 7.95 -4.17
N ASN A 57 3.99 7.02 -5.02
CA ASN A 57 3.20 6.63 -6.19
C ASN A 57 2.43 5.34 -5.90
N ARG A 58 1.49 5.00 -6.78
CA ARG A 58 0.60 3.85 -6.58
C ARG A 58 1.37 2.53 -6.52
N GLN A 59 2.39 2.37 -7.35
CA GLN A 59 3.21 1.16 -7.38
C GLN A 59 3.96 0.95 -6.06
N THR A 60 4.58 2.01 -5.54
CA THR A 60 5.29 1.95 -4.26
C THR A 60 4.32 1.70 -3.11
N ALA A 61 3.16 2.35 -3.13
CA ALA A 61 2.13 2.14 -2.12
C ALA A 61 1.67 0.68 -2.09
N ALA A 62 1.44 0.08 -3.26
CA ALA A 62 1.03 -1.32 -3.36
C ALA A 62 2.08 -2.27 -2.77
N ARG A 63 3.36 -2.04 -3.10
CA ARG A 63 4.45 -2.86 -2.59
C ARG A 63 4.56 -2.77 -1.07
N ILE A 64 4.60 -1.56 -0.55
CA ILE A 64 4.74 -1.34 0.90
C ILE A 64 3.52 -1.93 1.63
N LEU A 65 2.33 -1.66 1.14
CA LEU A 65 1.09 -2.12 1.76
C LEU A 65 1.01 -3.65 1.78
N HIS A 66 1.30 -4.30 0.65
CA HIS A 66 1.27 -5.76 0.56
C HIS A 66 2.26 -6.41 1.53
N GLU A 67 3.50 -5.94 1.51
CA GLU A 67 4.55 -6.52 2.36
C GLU A 67 4.30 -6.22 3.84
N PHE A 68 3.79 -5.03 4.17
CA PHE A 68 3.41 -4.68 5.54
C PHE A 68 2.35 -5.66 6.07
N LEU A 69 1.30 -5.89 5.30
CA LEU A 69 0.24 -6.80 5.71
C LEU A 69 0.75 -8.24 5.84
N ARG A 70 1.58 -8.67 4.91
CA ARG A 70 2.12 -10.03 4.91
C ARG A 70 3.07 -10.27 6.09
N ILE A 71 3.97 -9.34 6.33
CA ILE A 71 5.05 -9.51 7.30
C ILE A 71 4.64 -9.03 8.70
N GLU A 72 4.12 -7.81 8.82
CA GLU A 72 3.77 -7.24 10.12
C GLU A 72 2.43 -7.74 10.64
N CYS A 73 1.50 -8.05 9.76
CA CYS A 73 0.15 -8.47 10.14
C CYS A 73 -0.09 -9.96 9.90
N SER A 74 0.91 -10.68 9.39
CA SER A 74 0.85 -12.14 9.13
C SER A 74 -0.34 -12.54 8.24
N LEU A 75 -0.63 -11.70 7.25
CA LEU A 75 -1.74 -11.91 6.34
C LEU A 75 -1.25 -12.61 5.08
N ASP A 76 -1.60 -13.88 4.93
CA ASP A 76 -1.20 -14.69 3.79
C ASP A 76 -1.79 -14.15 2.49
N ASP A 77 -1.06 -14.37 1.39
CA ASP A 77 -1.52 -13.96 0.06
C ASP A 77 -2.81 -14.68 -0.34
N LEU A 78 -3.68 -13.96 -1.02
CA LEU A 78 -4.86 -14.54 -1.63
C LEU A 78 -4.45 -15.41 -2.82
N GLN A 79 -5.08 -16.56 -2.96
CA GLN A 79 -4.88 -17.43 -4.12
C GLN A 79 -5.70 -16.94 -5.32
N ASP A 80 -6.88 -16.42 -5.07
CA ASP A 80 -7.74 -15.89 -6.13
C ASP A 80 -7.49 -14.42 -6.35
N ILE A 81 -6.76 -14.11 -7.42
CA ILE A 81 -6.47 -12.74 -7.84
C ILE A 81 -7.16 -12.41 -9.18
N SER A 82 -8.23 -13.14 -9.51
CA SER A 82 -8.90 -12.99 -10.80
C SER A 82 -9.40 -11.57 -11.07
N SER A 83 -9.81 -10.84 -10.01
CA SER A 83 -10.26 -9.46 -10.16
C SER A 83 -9.15 -8.53 -10.65
N ALA A 84 -7.91 -8.83 -10.30
CA ALA A 84 -6.76 -8.01 -10.70
C ALA A 84 -6.27 -8.34 -12.11
N THR A 85 -6.52 -9.55 -12.60
CA THR A 85 -6.05 -9.94 -13.93
C THR A 85 -6.71 -9.17 -15.08
N LYS A 86 -7.77 -8.43 -14.76
CA LYS A 86 -8.46 -7.56 -15.72
C LYS A 86 -7.70 -6.26 -15.99
N LEU A 87 -6.71 -5.94 -15.18
CA LEU A 87 -5.95 -4.69 -15.33
C LEU A 87 -5.01 -4.80 -16.53
N LYS A 88 -5.14 -3.85 -17.44
CA LYS A 88 -4.34 -3.82 -18.68
C LYS A 88 -2.84 -3.69 -18.41
N ASP A 89 -2.48 -2.95 -17.37
CA ASP A 89 -1.09 -2.65 -17.03
C ASP A 89 -0.52 -3.52 -15.90
N LEU A 90 -1.21 -4.59 -15.52
CA LEU A 90 -0.79 -5.44 -14.39
C LEU A 90 0.64 -5.95 -14.55
N TYR A 91 1.00 -6.38 -15.74
CA TYR A 91 2.28 -7.01 -16.01
C TYR A 91 3.36 -6.05 -16.49
N THR A 92 3.11 -4.76 -16.46
CA THR A 92 4.06 -3.73 -16.88
C THR A 92 5.34 -3.75 -16.01
N CYS A 93 5.19 -4.03 -14.72
CA CYS A 93 6.31 -4.21 -13.80
C CYS A 93 6.25 -5.62 -13.23
N ARG A 94 7.18 -6.49 -13.63
CA ARG A 94 7.16 -7.91 -13.24
C ARG A 94 7.27 -8.10 -11.72
N VAL A 95 8.18 -7.35 -11.08
CA VAL A 95 8.38 -7.47 -9.63
C VAL A 95 7.23 -6.85 -8.84
N CYS A 96 6.41 -6.01 -9.47
CA CYS A 96 5.29 -5.34 -8.84
C CYS A 96 3.99 -6.13 -8.98
N THR A 97 3.93 -7.07 -9.90
CA THR A 97 2.68 -7.73 -10.30
C THR A 97 1.93 -8.32 -9.11
N ASN A 98 2.60 -9.12 -8.29
CA ASN A 98 1.92 -9.73 -7.14
C ASN A 98 1.50 -8.71 -6.10
N HIS A 99 2.31 -7.68 -5.85
CA HIS A 99 1.93 -6.62 -4.91
C HIS A 99 0.63 -5.94 -5.35
N ILE A 100 0.56 -5.58 -6.63
CA ILE A 100 -0.62 -4.92 -7.19
C ILE A 100 -1.82 -5.86 -7.16
N ALA A 101 -1.63 -7.11 -7.59
CA ALA A 101 -2.70 -8.10 -7.60
C ALA A 101 -3.30 -8.31 -6.21
N GLN A 102 -2.46 -8.39 -5.19
CA GLN A 102 -2.92 -8.62 -3.83
C GLN A 102 -3.70 -7.42 -3.28
N VAL A 103 -3.19 -6.19 -3.44
CA VAL A 103 -3.90 -5.02 -2.91
C VAL A 103 -5.21 -4.76 -3.64
N CYS A 104 -5.27 -5.03 -4.94
CA CYS A 104 -6.51 -4.88 -5.71
C CYS A 104 -7.51 -5.98 -5.37
N ALA A 105 -7.07 -7.23 -5.29
CA ALA A 105 -7.95 -8.36 -4.97
C ALA A 105 -8.55 -8.22 -3.57
N ARG A 106 -7.82 -7.60 -2.63
CA ARG A 106 -8.32 -7.33 -1.28
C ARG A 106 -9.20 -6.09 -1.20
N GLY A 107 -9.33 -5.34 -2.28
CA GLY A 107 -10.11 -4.10 -2.30
C GLY A 107 -9.46 -2.95 -1.56
N LEU A 108 -8.14 -3.01 -1.34
CA LEU A 108 -7.41 -1.96 -0.63
C LEU A 108 -7.05 -0.79 -1.53
N MET A 109 -6.75 -1.08 -2.80
CA MET A 109 -6.54 -0.06 -3.83
C MET A 109 -7.41 -0.41 -5.02
N HIS A 110 -8.01 0.60 -5.63
CA HIS A 110 -8.95 0.37 -6.72
C HIS A 110 -8.34 0.66 -8.07
N PRO A 111 -8.71 -0.09 -9.11
CA PRO A 111 -8.35 0.24 -10.48
C PRO A 111 -8.90 1.62 -10.88
N GLN A 112 -8.27 2.23 -11.86
CA GLN A 112 -8.75 3.45 -12.47
C GLN A 112 -9.27 3.13 -13.86
N GLU A 113 -10.37 3.77 -14.24
CA GLU A 113 -10.95 3.61 -15.56
C GLU A 113 -10.34 4.63 -16.51
N ILE A 114 -9.94 4.18 -17.70
CA ILE A 114 -9.50 5.08 -18.76
C ILE A 114 -10.37 4.85 -19.99
N GLN A 115 -10.64 5.93 -20.71
CA GLN A 115 -11.36 5.88 -21.99
C GLN A 115 -10.35 5.74 -23.11
N THR A 116 -10.49 4.66 -23.88
CA THR A 116 -9.76 4.51 -25.13
C THR A 116 -10.72 4.76 -26.29
N SER A 117 -10.22 4.83 -27.50
CA SER A 117 -11.05 5.09 -28.68
C SER A 117 -12.15 4.06 -28.91
N GLU A 118 -12.06 2.88 -28.32
CA GLU A 118 -12.97 1.77 -28.55
C GLU A 118 -13.77 1.32 -27.34
N LYS A 119 -13.24 1.48 -26.09
CA LYS A 119 -13.92 0.99 -24.89
C LYS A 119 -13.28 1.57 -23.63
N GLU A 120 -13.97 1.38 -22.51
CA GLU A 120 -13.41 1.65 -21.20
C GLU A 120 -12.45 0.53 -20.81
N GLU A 121 -11.27 0.89 -20.29
CA GLU A 121 -10.29 -0.07 -19.81
C GLU A 121 -9.93 0.23 -18.36
N LEU A 122 -9.61 -0.81 -17.61
CA LEU A 122 -9.15 -0.70 -16.24
C LEU A 122 -7.64 -0.80 -16.19
N ILE A 123 -7.01 0.13 -15.47
CA ILE A 123 -5.57 0.12 -15.23
C ILE A 123 -5.31 0.34 -13.75
N PHE A 124 -4.13 -0.10 -13.29
CA PHE A 124 -3.68 0.25 -11.95
C PHE A 124 -3.08 1.66 -11.91
N ASN A 125 -2.40 2.05 -12.97
CA ASN A 125 -1.76 3.35 -13.13
C ASN A 125 -0.57 3.51 -12.20
N HIS A 126 0.47 2.74 -12.46
CA HIS A 126 1.63 2.49 -11.59
C HIS A 126 2.31 3.74 -11.03
N LEU A 127 2.57 4.73 -11.89
CA LEU A 127 3.47 5.84 -11.53
C LEU A 127 2.73 7.10 -11.08
N VAL A 128 1.41 7.07 -11.11
CA VAL A 128 0.62 8.22 -10.63
C VAL A 128 0.77 8.34 -9.12
N LEU A 129 0.86 9.56 -8.62
CA LEU A 129 0.98 9.82 -7.19
C LEU A 129 -0.35 9.52 -6.48
N VAL A 130 -0.25 9.00 -5.26
CA VAL A 130 -1.43 8.68 -4.45
C VAL A 130 -1.86 9.95 -3.72
N PRO A 131 -3.06 10.48 -4.00
CA PRO A 131 -3.52 11.66 -3.29
C PRO A 131 -3.87 11.34 -1.84
N LYS A 132 -3.86 12.35 -0.99
CA LYS A 132 -4.07 12.21 0.44
C LYS A 132 -5.40 11.53 0.79
N ASN A 133 -6.46 11.84 0.04
CA ASN A 133 -7.77 11.24 0.27
C ASN A 133 -7.76 9.73 -0.02
N GLU A 134 -7.02 9.29 -1.04
CA GLU A 134 -6.86 7.86 -1.33
C GLU A 134 -6.08 7.17 -0.20
N VAL A 135 -5.03 7.82 0.32
CA VAL A 135 -4.28 7.29 1.47
C VAL A 135 -5.20 7.09 2.67
N GLN A 136 -6.07 8.05 2.96
CA GLN A 136 -7.02 7.96 4.07
C GLN A 136 -7.97 6.76 3.91
N GLU A 137 -8.44 6.51 2.69
CA GLU A 137 -9.27 5.34 2.37
C GLU A 137 -8.52 4.04 2.60
N ILE A 138 -7.27 3.97 2.13
CA ILE A 138 -6.41 2.80 2.32
C ILE A 138 -6.23 2.52 3.80
N LEU A 139 -5.89 3.55 4.58
CA LEU A 139 -5.64 3.40 6.02
C LEU A 139 -6.88 2.93 6.77
N LYS A 140 -8.05 3.43 6.39
CA LYS A 140 -9.32 2.99 6.97
C LYS A 140 -9.51 1.49 6.76
N LYS A 141 -9.29 1.02 5.54
CA LYS A 141 -9.43 -0.41 5.21
C LYS A 141 -8.39 -1.27 5.90
N VAL A 142 -7.16 -0.76 6.03
CA VAL A 142 -6.09 -1.46 6.76
C VAL A 142 -6.49 -1.64 8.23
N LYS A 143 -7.00 -0.59 8.86
CA LYS A 143 -7.47 -0.66 10.25
C LYS A 143 -8.56 -1.71 10.43
N GLU A 144 -9.51 -1.76 9.50
CA GLU A 144 -10.58 -2.76 9.52
C GLU A 144 -10.03 -4.18 9.40
N LYS A 145 -9.04 -4.39 8.53
CA LYS A 145 -8.37 -5.69 8.37
C LYS A 145 -7.66 -6.12 9.64
N ILE A 146 -6.90 -5.22 10.25
CA ILE A 146 -6.15 -5.51 11.48
C ILE A 146 -7.12 -5.84 12.61
N PHE A 147 -8.19 -5.07 12.75
CA PHE A 147 -9.21 -5.31 13.78
C PHE A 147 -9.84 -6.69 13.62
N SER A 148 -10.16 -7.10 12.38
CA SER A 148 -10.71 -8.42 12.10
C SER A 148 -9.74 -9.54 12.47
N LEU A 149 -8.45 -9.37 12.16
CA LEU A 149 -7.42 -10.36 12.49
C LEU A 149 -7.24 -10.49 14.00
N GLU A 150 -7.26 -9.39 14.74
CA GLU A 150 -7.15 -9.40 16.20
C GLU A 150 -8.33 -10.13 16.83
N LYS A 151 -9.54 -9.95 16.30
CA LYS A 151 -10.72 -10.66 16.78
C LYS A 151 -10.63 -12.17 16.60
N GLN A 152 -10.03 -12.62 15.48
CA GLN A 152 -9.87 -14.04 15.22
C GLN A 152 -8.89 -14.71 16.16
N LEU A 153 -7.96 -13.94 16.73
CA LEU A 153 -6.93 -14.45 17.63
C LEU A 153 -7.35 -14.42 19.11
N SER A 154 -8.45 -13.76 19.42
CA SER A 154 -8.92 -13.66 20.80
C SER A 154 -9.88 -14.77 21.21
#